data_1ae007ff7585dc335cb8bd1ad70890ef
#
_entry.id   1ae007ff7585dc335cb8bd1ad70890ef
#
_cell.length_a   1.000
_cell.length_b   1.000
_cell.length_c   1.000
_cell.angle_alpha   90.00
_cell.angle_beta   90.00
_cell.angle_gamma   90.00
#
_symmetry.space_group_name_H-M   'P 1'
#
loop_
_entity.id
_entity.type
_entity.pdbx_description
1 polymer ?
#
loop_
_entity_poly.entity_id
_entity_poly.type
_entity_poly.pdbx_seq_one_letter_code
_entity_poly.pdbx_strand_id
1 'polypeptide(L)'
;VPVVALHTGAHSPNPVTTFQTNNTKAAEEAAQHMIELLKVKSGTVGMVCHDSTSTTGKQRCEGFKEYFKANAPADLKLLDEQIAGEVTKAADTSKSIIQANSDIVGMYGSNEAAASGIVQGVAETGKDVTVVGFDSGKTQIDAIKAGTEAGAVTQSPVKIGYYTVKAAVVAINKGELPKVIDSGFAWYDKTNIDSAEIKANLYE
;
A
#
# COMPACT_ATOMS: atom_id res chain seq x y z
N VAL A 1 -9.28 -29.10 -13.91
CA VAL A 1 -9.66 -27.73 -14.29
C VAL A 1 -8.48 -26.82 -13.97
N PRO A 2 -8.01 -25.98 -14.91
CA PRO A 2 -6.94 -25.02 -14.62
C PRO A 2 -7.41 -23.99 -13.59
N VAL A 3 -6.49 -23.56 -12.71
CA VAL A 3 -6.72 -22.53 -11.69
C VAL A 3 -5.87 -21.33 -12.02
N VAL A 4 -6.49 -20.15 -12.06
CA VAL A 4 -5.81 -18.87 -12.19
C VAL A 4 -6.00 -18.10 -10.87
N ALA A 5 -4.91 -17.66 -10.27
CA ALA A 5 -4.95 -16.85 -9.06
C ALA A 5 -4.91 -15.35 -9.41
N LEU A 6 -5.42 -14.52 -8.50
CA LEU A 6 -5.40 -13.07 -8.63
C LEU A 6 -5.03 -12.39 -7.31
N HIS A 7 -4.54 -11.16 -7.42
CA HIS A 7 -4.26 -10.25 -6.33
C HIS A 7 -3.18 -10.78 -5.35
N THR A 8 -3.58 -11.54 -4.32
CA THR A 8 -2.66 -12.07 -3.30
C THR A 8 -1.96 -13.37 -3.73
N GLY A 9 -2.50 -14.07 -4.73
CA GLY A 9 -2.01 -15.37 -5.11
C GLY A 9 -2.38 -16.49 -4.13
N ALA A 10 -1.66 -17.60 -4.22
CA ALA A 10 -1.85 -18.75 -3.34
C ALA A 10 -0.50 -19.38 -3.00
N HIS A 11 -0.35 -19.85 -1.77
CA HIS A 11 0.81 -20.68 -1.35
C HIS A 11 0.66 -22.12 -1.87
N SER A 12 0.59 -22.26 -3.19
CA SER A 12 0.38 -23.54 -3.87
C SER A 12 1.00 -23.50 -5.27
N PRO A 13 1.57 -24.60 -5.77
CA PRO A 13 2.04 -24.72 -7.14
C PRO A 13 0.90 -24.86 -8.18
N ASN A 14 -0.33 -25.09 -7.72
CA ASN A 14 -1.47 -25.44 -8.56
C ASN A 14 -1.95 -24.35 -9.52
N PRO A 15 -1.95 -23.04 -9.17
CA PRO A 15 -2.29 -22.02 -10.14
C PRO A 15 -1.35 -22.04 -11.34
N VAL A 16 -1.92 -22.00 -12.55
CA VAL A 16 -1.13 -21.94 -13.80
C VAL A 16 -0.48 -20.58 -13.95
N THR A 17 -1.14 -19.53 -13.44
CA THR A 17 -0.62 -18.16 -13.37
C THR A 17 -1.27 -17.39 -12.22
N THR A 18 -0.62 -16.31 -11.80
CA THR A 18 -1.17 -15.33 -10.84
C THR A 18 -1.08 -13.93 -11.46
N PHE A 19 -2.21 -13.22 -11.53
CA PHE A 19 -2.26 -11.80 -11.85
C PHE A 19 -2.20 -10.98 -10.55
N GLN A 20 -1.16 -10.20 -10.38
CA GLN A 20 -0.97 -9.41 -9.16
C GLN A 20 -0.16 -8.14 -9.42
N THR A 21 -0.25 -7.18 -8.52
CA THR A 21 0.66 -6.04 -8.45
C THR A 21 2.05 -6.51 -7.98
N ASN A 22 3.12 -5.94 -8.52
CA ASN A 22 4.44 -6.07 -7.91
C ASN A 22 4.47 -5.30 -6.58
N ASN A 23 3.96 -5.96 -5.53
CA ASN A 23 3.76 -5.33 -4.23
C ASN A 23 5.05 -4.80 -3.58
N THR A 24 6.18 -5.48 -3.80
CA THR A 24 7.48 -5.03 -3.29
C THR A 24 7.87 -3.70 -3.92
N LYS A 25 7.84 -3.62 -5.26
CA LYS A 25 8.16 -2.37 -5.98
C LYS A 25 7.19 -1.24 -5.68
N ALA A 26 5.92 -1.54 -5.56
CA ALA A 26 4.89 -0.58 -5.17
C ALA A 26 5.14 0.00 -3.76
N ALA A 27 5.56 -0.83 -2.83
CA ALA A 27 5.89 -0.40 -1.47
C ALA A 27 7.24 0.34 -1.39
N GLU A 28 8.22 -0.03 -2.22
CA GLU A 28 9.46 0.75 -2.40
C GLU A 28 9.14 2.18 -2.87
N GLU A 29 8.22 2.35 -3.83
CA GLU A 29 7.77 3.65 -4.31
C GLU A 29 7.06 4.46 -3.21
N ALA A 30 6.20 3.82 -2.41
CA ALA A 30 5.60 4.46 -1.24
C ALA A 30 6.65 4.95 -0.23
N ALA A 31 7.70 4.16 0.03
CA ALA A 31 8.79 4.54 0.91
C ALA A 31 9.63 5.69 0.35
N GLN A 32 9.90 5.68 -0.96
CA GLN A 32 10.57 6.78 -1.63
C GLN A 32 9.80 8.09 -1.47
N HIS A 33 8.51 8.08 -1.77
CA HIS A 33 7.66 9.26 -1.61
C HIS A 33 7.55 9.71 -0.15
N MET A 34 7.49 8.78 0.82
CA MET A 34 7.52 9.13 2.24
C MET A 34 8.78 9.94 2.58
N ILE A 35 9.96 9.47 2.17
CA ILE A 35 11.24 10.15 2.43
C ILE A 35 11.27 11.54 1.77
N GLU A 36 10.80 11.64 0.53
CA GLU A 36 10.74 12.90 -0.22
C GLU A 36 9.77 13.92 0.39
N LEU A 37 8.59 13.46 0.82
CA LEU A 37 7.53 14.29 1.42
C LEU A 37 7.94 14.84 2.79
N LEU A 38 8.60 14.04 3.61
CA LEU A 38 9.00 14.44 4.94
C LEU A 38 9.96 15.64 4.94
N LYS A 39 10.85 15.78 3.95
CA LYS A 39 11.83 16.88 3.84
C LYS A 39 12.63 17.14 5.12
N VAL A 40 12.62 16.21 6.06
CA VAL A 40 13.32 16.28 7.34
C VAL A 40 14.47 15.29 7.37
N LYS A 41 15.46 15.58 8.21
CA LYS A 41 16.64 14.72 8.37
C LYS A 41 16.56 13.80 9.58
N SER A 42 15.62 14.06 10.49
CA SER A 42 15.47 13.30 11.73
C SER A 42 14.00 13.20 12.12
N GLY A 43 13.68 12.16 12.89
CA GLY A 43 12.36 11.86 13.39
C GLY A 43 12.05 10.37 13.29
N THR A 44 10.83 10.02 13.58
CA THR A 44 10.37 8.63 13.58
C THR A 44 9.23 8.44 12.59
N VAL A 45 9.23 7.31 11.87
CA VAL A 45 8.16 6.88 10.97
C VAL A 45 7.55 5.59 11.51
N GLY A 46 6.24 5.56 11.67
CA GLY A 46 5.50 4.36 12.07
C GLY A 46 4.98 3.57 10.87
N MET A 47 4.73 2.27 11.08
CA MET A 47 4.15 1.37 10.09
C MET A 47 2.96 0.61 10.65
N VAL A 48 1.85 0.61 9.91
CA VAL A 48 0.69 -0.27 10.17
C VAL A 48 0.51 -1.20 8.98
N CYS A 49 0.75 -2.47 9.21
CA CYS A 49 0.62 -3.55 8.23
C CYS A 49 -0.73 -4.24 8.36
N HIS A 50 -1.40 -4.51 7.24
CA HIS A 50 -2.75 -5.07 7.29
C HIS A 50 -2.76 -6.53 7.73
N ASP A 51 -1.71 -7.29 7.44
CA ASP A 51 -1.54 -8.67 7.90
C ASP A 51 -0.08 -9.13 7.74
N SER A 52 0.29 -10.21 8.45
CA SER A 52 1.64 -10.79 8.44
C SER A 52 1.70 -12.16 7.74
N THR A 53 0.60 -12.65 7.16
CA THR A 53 0.49 -14.00 6.61
C THR A 53 0.37 -14.03 5.10
N SER A 54 -0.41 -13.11 4.51
CA SER A 54 -0.60 -13.03 3.07
C SER A 54 0.65 -12.57 2.33
N THR A 55 0.76 -12.95 1.07
CA THR A 55 1.84 -12.49 0.19
C THR A 55 1.84 -10.96 0.06
N THR A 56 0.66 -10.34 -0.07
CA THR A 56 0.52 -8.89 -0.18
C THR A 56 0.97 -8.19 1.09
N GLY A 57 0.54 -8.67 2.27
CA GLY A 57 0.93 -8.09 3.56
C GLY A 57 2.44 -8.10 3.75
N LYS A 58 3.07 -9.26 3.56
CA LYS A 58 4.53 -9.39 3.65
C LYS A 58 5.26 -8.48 2.67
N GLN A 59 4.97 -8.59 1.37
CA GLN A 59 5.68 -7.85 0.34
C GLN A 59 5.56 -6.33 0.49
N ARG A 60 4.38 -5.82 0.88
CA ARG A 60 4.18 -4.38 1.07
C ARG A 60 4.90 -3.85 2.31
N CYS A 61 4.94 -4.63 3.39
CA CYS A 61 5.62 -4.21 4.61
C CYS A 61 7.13 -4.36 4.50
N GLU A 62 7.62 -5.48 4.00
CA GLU A 62 9.04 -5.72 3.78
C GLU A 62 9.62 -4.74 2.74
N GLY A 63 8.94 -4.55 1.59
CA GLY A 63 9.38 -3.64 0.54
C GLY A 63 9.52 -2.20 1.03
N PHE A 64 8.53 -1.69 1.78
CA PHE A 64 8.63 -0.37 2.40
C PHE A 64 9.81 -0.29 3.38
N LYS A 65 9.91 -1.26 4.29
CA LYS A 65 10.93 -1.33 5.35
C LYS A 65 12.34 -1.39 4.79
N GLU A 66 12.59 -2.26 3.82
CA GLU A 66 13.92 -2.44 3.22
C GLU A 66 14.36 -1.19 2.45
N TYR A 67 13.46 -0.63 1.61
CA TYR A 67 13.78 0.59 0.88
C TYR A 67 14.05 1.76 1.82
N PHE A 68 13.19 1.95 2.83
CA PHE A 68 13.33 3.04 3.80
C PHE A 68 14.66 2.95 4.55
N LYS A 69 15.02 1.76 5.06
CA LYS A 69 16.29 1.55 5.77
C LYS A 69 17.53 1.79 4.91
N ALA A 70 17.42 1.52 3.61
CA ALA A 70 18.55 1.69 2.69
C ALA A 70 18.73 3.14 2.22
N ASN A 71 17.67 3.96 2.20
CA ASN A 71 17.68 5.25 1.51
C ASN A 71 17.34 6.44 2.40
N ALA A 72 16.74 6.24 3.58
CA ALA A 72 16.40 7.33 4.48
C ALA A 72 17.66 7.94 5.14
N PRO A 73 17.64 9.25 5.49
CA PRO A 73 18.67 9.84 6.33
C PRO A 73 18.87 9.06 7.63
N ALA A 74 20.11 8.96 8.11
CA ALA A 74 20.48 8.11 9.25
C ALA A 74 19.70 8.41 10.55
N ASP A 75 19.30 9.67 10.75
CA ASP A 75 18.53 10.11 11.91
C ASP A 75 17.01 10.03 11.71
N LEU A 76 16.54 9.57 10.54
CA LEU A 76 15.14 9.27 10.28
C LEU A 76 14.91 7.78 10.51
N LYS A 77 14.23 7.44 11.61
CA LYS A 77 14.09 6.06 12.09
C LYS A 77 12.76 5.47 11.69
N LEU A 78 12.76 4.18 11.31
CA LEU A 78 11.55 3.40 11.10
C LEU A 78 11.26 2.53 12.32
N LEU A 79 10.06 2.64 12.87
CA LEU A 79 9.58 1.75 13.95
C LEU A 79 9.28 0.35 13.41
N ASP A 80 9.22 -0.61 14.32
CA ASP A 80 8.74 -1.94 13.98
C ASP A 80 7.26 -1.91 13.59
N GLU A 81 6.91 -2.71 12.57
CA GLU A 81 5.56 -2.79 12.07
C GLU A 81 4.56 -3.27 13.13
N GLN A 82 3.38 -2.65 13.14
CA GLN A 82 2.23 -3.09 13.92
C GLN A 82 1.17 -3.68 13.00
N ILE A 83 0.54 -4.78 13.40
CA ILE A 83 -0.46 -5.47 12.58
C ILE A 83 -1.87 -5.02 12.94
N ALA A 84 -2.54 -4.35 11.99
CA ALA A 84 -3.93 -3.93 12.13
C ALA A 84 -4.63 -3.86 10.77
N GLY A 85 -5.41 -4.88 10.44
CA GLY A 85 -6.10 -5.03 9.14
C GLY A 85 -7.46 -4.37 9.05
N GLU A 86 -7.99 -3.82 10.14
CA GLU A 86 -9.29 -3.15 10.21
C GLU A 86 -9.12 -1.68 10.56
N VAL A 87 -9.98 -0.81 10.00
CA VAL A 87 -9.90 0.66 10.16
C VAL A 87 -9.84 1.07 11.63
N THR A 88 -10.75 0.58 12.46
CA THR A 88 -10.82 0.96 13.88
C THR A 88 -9.55 0.52 14.63
N LYS A 89 -9.10 -0.72 14.40
CA LYS A 89 -7.88 -1.22 15.03
C LYS A 89 -6.64 -0.45 14.56
N ALA A 90 -6.58 -0.09 13.29
CA ALA A 90 -5.49 0.71 12.74
C ALA A 90 -5.49 2.14 13.32
N ALA A 91 -6.67 2.73 13.56
CA ALA A 91 -6.80 4.02 14.21
C ALA A 91 -6.27 4.00 15.65
N ASP A 92 -6.70 3.03 16.45
CA ASP A 92 -6.21 2.87 17.83
C ASP A 92 -4.71 2.58 17.89
N THR A 93 -4.22 1.73 16.98
CA THR A 93 -2.79 1.39 16.87
C THR A 93 -1.96 2.62 16.50
N SER A 94 -2.37 3.37 15.47
CA SER A 94 -1.65 4.58 15.02
C SER A 94 -1.64 5.66 16.10
N LYS A 95 -2.76 5.87 16.77
CA LYS A 95 -2.85 6.78 17.93
C LYS A 95 -1.89 6.39 19.04
N SER A 96 -1.79 5.10 19.37
CA SER A 96 -0.84 4.59 20.36
C SER A 96 0.61 4.82 19.94
N ILE A 97 0.95 4.58 18.67
CA ILE A 97 2.27 4.87 18.11
C ILE A 97 2.60 6.36 18.24
N ILE A 98 1.65 7.22 17.83
CA ILE A 98 1.84 8.69 17.86
C ILE A 98 2.02 9.21 19.29
N GLN A 99 1.27 8.66 20.25
CA GLN A 99 1.38 9.06 21.66
C GLN A 99 2.69 8.59 22.31
N ALA A 100 3.19 7.42 21.92
CA ALA A 100 4.43 6.85 22.44
C ALA A 100 5.69 7.50 21.86
N ASN A 101 5.60 8.17 20.69
CA ASN A 101 6.75 8.74 20.00
C ASN A 101 6.54 10.24 19.77
N SER A 102 7.18 11.06 20.57
CA SER A 102 7.03 12.53 20.48
C SER A 102 7.59 13.12 19.20
N ASP A 103 8.56 12.45 18.58
CA ASP A 103 9.27 12.81 17.36
C ASP A 103 8.70 12.14 16.10
N ILE A 104 7.49 11.58 16.16
CA ILE A 104 6.82 10.97 15.00
C ILE A 104 6.53 12.02 13.93
N VAL A 105 6.97 11.77 12.71
CA VAL A 105 6.84 12.67 11.56
C VAL A 105 6.08 12.05 10.39
N GLY A 106 5.97 10.73 10.35
CA GLY A 106 5.30 10.02 9.25
C GLY A 106 4.69 8.68 9.69
N MET A 107 3.68 8.25 8.95
CA MET A 107 3.02 6.94 9.12
C MET A 107 2.72 6.30 7.77
N TYR A 108 3.00 5.01 7.62
CA TYR A 108 2.67 4.21 6.44
C TYR A 108 1.60 3.18 6.73
N GLY A 109 0.58 3.10 5.87
CA GLY A 109 -0.46 2.08 5.87
C GLY A 109 -0.38 1.17 4.65
N SER A 110 -0.26 -0.16 4.85
CA SER A 110 0.01 -1.12 3.77
C SER A 110 -1.22 -1.52 2.94
N ASN A 111 -2.41 -1.03 3.29
CA ASN A 111 -3.65 -1.16 2.51
C ASN A 111 -4.62 -0.04 2.87
N GLU A 112 -5.77 0.02 2.18
CA GLU A 112 -6.81 1.03 2.40
C GLU A 112 -7.29 1.11 3.87
N ALA A 113 -7.55 -0.03 4.51
CA ALA A 113 -8.04 -0.05 5.89
C ALA A 113 -6.99 0.48 6.88
N ALA A 114 -5.72 0.10 6.71
CA ALA A 114 -4.63 0.60 7.52
C ALA A 114 -4.41 2.11 7.30
N ALA A 115 -4.37 2.58 6.05
CA ALA A 115 -4.19 3.98 5.73
C ALA A 115 -5.34 4.85 6.25
N SER A 116 -6.60 4.45 6.02
CA SER A 116 -7.78 5.15 6.53
C SER A 116 -7.81 5.22 8.07
N GLY A 117 -7.41 4.13 8.74
CA GLY A 117 -7.28 4.11 10.19
C GLY A 117 -6.18 5.04 10.69
N ILE A 118 -5.03 5.08 10.01
CA ILE A 118 -3.96 6.03 10.34
C ILE A 118 -4.45 7.48 10.22
N VAL A 119 -5.12 7.84 9.13
CA VAL A 119 -5.69 9.19 8.94
C VAL A 119 -6.61 9.56 10.11
N GLN A 120 -7.48 8.63 10.52
CA GLN A 120 -8.34 8.84 11.68
C GLN A 120 -7.54 9.02 12.98
N GLY A 121 -6.58 8.13 13.26
CA GLY A 121 -5.74 8.20 14.45
C GLY A 121 -4.91 9.48 14.53
N VAL A 122 -4.36 9.94 13.41
CA VAL A 122 -3.65 11.23 13.31
C VAL A 122 -4.60 12.38 13.65
N ALA A 123 -5.80 12.42 13.06
CA ALA A 123 -6.80 13.46 13.34
C ALA A 123 -7.19 13.54 14.83
N GLU A 124 -7.33 12.38 15.49
CA GLU A 124 -7.66 12.32 16.92
C GLU A 124 -6.54 12.81 17.83
N THR A 125 -5.29 12.73 17.40
CA THR A 125 -4.14 13.22 18.19
C THR A 125 -3.86 14.71 17.99
N GLY A 126 -4.34 15.30 16.89
CA GLY A 126 -4.06 16.68 16.50
C GLY A 126 -2.59 16.96 16.16
N LYS A 127 -1.76 15.91 15.99
CA LYS A 127 -0.36 16.06 15.57
C LYS A 127 -0.26 16.17 14.05
N ASP A 128 0.73 16.92 13.59
CA ASP A 128 1.10 17.00 12.18
C ASP A 128 1.98 15.81 11.82
N VAL A 129 1.40 14.82 11.12
CA VAL A 129 2.07 13.58 10.73
C VAL A 129 1.78 13.29 9.27
N THR A 130 2.82 13.15 8.46
CA THR A 130 2.67 12.79 7.04
C THR A 130 2.16 11.36 6.91
N VAL A 131 1.03 11.16 6.23
CA VAL A 131 0.44 9.84 6.00
C VAL A 131 0.63 9.43 4.56
N VAL A 132 1.18 8.24 4.35
CA VAL A 132 1.30 7.59 3.04
C VAL A 132 0.59 6.23 3.09
N GLY A 133 -0.24 5.97 2.09
CA GLY A 133 -1.07 4.77 2.02
C GLY A 133 -0.79 3.85 0.84
N PHE A 134 -1.65 2.85 0.73
CA PHE A 134 -1.72 1.88 -0.35
C PHE A 134 -3.19 1.61 -0.67
N ASP A 135 -3.52 1.37 -1.94
CA ASP A 135 -4.88 1.25 -2.49
C ASP A 135 -5.53 2.62 -2.82
N SER A 136 -6.81 2.64 -3.20
CA SER A 136 -7.43 3.87 -3.73
C SER A 136 -8.96 3.87 -3.63
N GLY A 137 -9.50 3.43 -2.48
CA GLY A 137 -10.92 3.53 -2.20
C GLY A 137 -11.36 4.96 -1.88
N LYS A 138 -12.67 5.16 -1.86
CA LYS A 138 -13.28 6.50 -1.69
C LYS A 138 -12.74 7.26 -0.48
N THR A 139 -12.57 6.61 0.66
CA THR A 139 -12.07 7.25 1.89
C THR A 139 -10.67 7.84 1.70
N GLN A 140 -9.77 7.12 1.03
CA GLN A 140 -8.42 7.62 0.74
C GLN A 140 -8.44 8.73 -0.31
N ILE A 141 -9.26 8.59 -1.37
CA ILE A 141 -9.45 9.64 -2.38
C ILE A 141 -9.87 10.96 -1.70
N ASP A 142 -10.85 10.90 -0.81
CA ASP A 142 -11.33 12.06 -0.08
C ASP A 142 -10.26 12.63 0.87
N ALA A 143 -9.51 11.77 1.57
CA ALA A 143 -8.42 12.17 2.46
C ALA A 143 -7.26 12.85 1.70
N ILE A 144 -6.87 12.34 0.55
CA ILE A 144 -5.83 12.94 -0.31
C ILE A 144 -6.30 14.29 -0.85
N LYS A 145 -7.54 14.39 -1.32
CA LYS A 145 -8.12 15.68 -1.77
C LYS A 145 -8.19 16.71 -0.65
N ALA A 146 -8.53 16.27 0.57
CA ALA A 146 -8.53 17.12 1.76
C ALA A 146 -7.12 17.48 2.26
N GLY A 147 -6.09 16.70 1.91
CA GLY A 147 -4.70 16.86 2.34
C GLY A 147 -4.40 16.24 3.70
N THR A 148 -5.26 15.35 4.20
CA THR A 148 -5.05 14.58 5.44
C THR A 148 -4.29 13.27 5.21
N GLU A 149 -4.21 12.81 3.96
CA GLU A 149 -3.29 11.78 3.46
C GLU A 149 -2.45 12.43 2.35
N ALA A 150 -1.13 12.29 2.42
CA ALA A 150 -0.24 12.97 1.48
C ALA A 150 -0.26 12.33 0.09
N GLY A 151 -0.46 11.03 0.03
CA GLY A 151 -0.59 10.24 -1.19
C GLY A 151 -0.56 8.75 -0.91
N ALA A 152 -0.80 7.97 -1.93
CA ALA A 152 -0.81 6.51 -1.84
C ALA A 152 -0.39 5.86 -3.17
N VAL A 153 -0.14 4.55 -3.13
CA VAL A 153 0.06 3.74 -4.33
C VAL A 153 -1.24 3.04 -4.68
N THR A 154 -1.82 3.35 -5.85
CA THR A 154 -2.96 2.60 -6.38
C THR A 154 -2.50 1.42 -7.22
N GLN A 155 -3.25 0.34 -7.18
CA GLN A 155 -3.09 -0.82 -8.04
C GLN A 155 -3.81 -0.60 -9.39
N SER A 156 -3.88 -1.65 -10.23
CA SER A 156 -4.69 -1.63 -11.45
C SER A 156 -5.83 -2.66 -11.34
N PRO A 157 -6.86 -2.42 -10.50
CA PRO A 157 -7.87 -3.44 -10.17
C PRO A 157 -8.67 -3.92 -11.38
N VAL A 158 -8.99 -3.02 -12.31
CA VAL A 158 -9.68 -3.38 -13.56
C VAL A 158 -8.82 -4.30 -14.42
N LYS A 159 -7.51 -4.03 -14.53
CA LYS A 159 -6.59 -4.91 -15.26
C LYS A 159 -6.47 -6.27 -14.58
N ILE A 160 -6.34 -6.30 -13.26
CA ILE A 160 -6.28 -7.55 -12.49
C ILE A 160 -7.50 -8.40 -12.79
N GLY A 161 -8.71 -7.87 -12.66
CA GLY A 161 -9.94 -8.61 -12.92
C GLY A 161 -10.05 -9.07 -14.38
N TYR A 162 -9.94 -8.15 -15.34
CA TYR A 162 -10.12 -8.42 -16.77
C TYR A 162 -9.11 -9.45 -17.31
N TYR A 163 -7.82 -9.25 -17.03
CA TYR A 163 -6.79 -10.14 -17.55
C TYR A 163 -6.73 -11.49 -16.84
N THR A 164 -7.19 -11.58 -15.58
CA THR A 164 -7.36 -12.86 -14.90
C THR A 164 -8.37 -13.74 -15.63
N VAL A 165 -9.51 -13.18 -16.05
CA VAL A 165 -10.50 -13.91 -16.85
C VAL A 165 -9.94 -14.31 -18.22
N LYS A 166 -9.21 -13.41 -18.89
CA LYS A 166 -8.53 -13.76 -20.16
C LYS A 166 -7.51 -14.89 -19.97
N ALA A 167 -6.72 -14.86 -18.91
CA ALA A 167 -5.78 -15.92 -18.60
C ALA A 167 -6.49 -17.27 -18.33
N ALA A 168 -7.65 -17.26 -17.68
CA ALA A 168 -8.45 -18.47 -17.49
C ALA A 168 -8.90 -19.07 -18.83
N VAL A 169 -9.32 -18.23 -19.80
CA VAL A 169 -9.67 -18.69 -21.16
C VAL A 169 -8.46 -19.29 -21.88
N VAL A 170 -7.29 -18.65 -21.79
CA VAL A 170 -6.04 -19.18 -22.36
C VAL A 170 -5.71 -20.54 -21.75
N ALA A 171 -5.79 -20.66 -20.42
CA ALA A 171 -5.50 -21.90 -19.69
C ALA A 171 -6.47 -23.05 -20.07
N ILE A 172 -7.77 -22.78 -20.22
CA ILE A 172 -8.77 -23.75 -20.66
C ILE A 172 -8.42 -24.29 -22.07
N ASN A 173 -7.94 -23.41 -22.95
CA ASN A 173 -7.51 -23.76 -24.30
C ASN A 173 -6.06 -24.31 -24.36
N LYS A 174 -5.47 -24.65 -23.21
CA LYS A 174 -4.12 -25.22 -23.08
C LYS A 174 -3.01 -24.29 -23.62
N GLY A 175 -3.25 -22.99 -23.65
CA GLY A 175 -2.22 -22.00 -23.98
C GLY A 175 -1.22 -21.81 -22.83
N GLU A 176 -0.01 -21.38 -23.17
CA GLU A 176 1.05 -21.09 -22.19
C GLU A 176 0.84 -19.73 -21.53
N LEU A 177 1.13 -19.67 -20.24
CA LEU A 177 1.05 -18.47 -19.42
C LEU A 177 2.30 -18.37 -18.51
N PRO A 178 2.87 -17.19 -18.31
CA PRO A 178 3.91 -17.01 -17.30
C PRO A 178 3.33 -17.25 -15.90
N LYS A 179 4.18 -17.67 -14.96
CA LYS A 179 3.75 -17.96 -13.58
C LYS A 179 3.17 -16.77 -12.84
N VAL A 180 3.71 -15.59 -13.08
CA VAL A 180 3.24 -14.32 -12.48
C VAL A 180 3.15 -13.27 -13.57
N ILE A 181 2.08 -12.50 -13.56
CA ILE A 181 1.85 -11.37 -14.46
C ILE A 181 1.61 -10.14 -13.60
N ASP A 182 2.51 -9.14 -13.74
CA ASP A 182 2.38 -7.87 -13.05
C ASP A 182 1.28 -7.01 -13.69
N SER A 183 0.35 -6.53 -12.87
CA SER A 183 -0.74 -5.66 -13.30
C SER A 183 -0.35 -4.18 -13.39
N GLY A 184 0.82 -3.84 -12.84
CA GLY A 184 1.25 -2.46 -12.65
C GLY A 184 0.62 -1.79 -11.43
N PHE A 185 1.14 -0.62 -11.12
CA PHE A 185 0.71 0.27 -10.04
C PHE A 185 1.10 1.71 -10.39
N ALA A 186 0.62 2.69 -9.63
CA ALA A 186 1.01 4.08 -9.78
C ALA A 186 0.91 4.82 -8.45
N TRP A 187 1.85 5.73 -8.20
CA TRP A 187 1.72 6.73 -7.14
C TRP A 187 0.65 7.75 -7.50
N TYR A 188 -0.17 8.14 -6.54
CA TYR A 188 -1.10 9.23 -6.70
C TYR A 188 -1.16 10.11 -5.44
N ASP A 189 -1.34 11.38 -5.68
CA ASP A 189 -1.47 12.42 -4.68
C ASP A 189 -2.40 13.55 -5.18
N LYS A 190 -2.51 14.62 -4.43
CA LYS A 190 -3.37 15.76 -4.77
C LYS A 190 -3.03 16.41 -6.12
N THR A 191 -1.82 16.25 -6.62
CA THR A 191 -1.37 16.89 -7.88
C THR A 191 -1.79 16.13 -9.13
N ASN A 192 -1.96 14.80 -9.02
CA ASN A 192 -2.23 13.92 -10.17
C ASN A 192 -3.52 13.10 -10.08
N ILE A 193 -4.19 13.08 -8.91
CA ILE A 193 -5.39 12.27 -8.64
C ILE A 193 -6.51 12.46 -9.67
N ASP A 194 -6.60 13.62 -10.29
CA ASP A 194 -7.60 13.94 -11.30
C ASP A 194 -7.16 13.65 -12.75
N SER A 195 -5.93 13.16 -12.97
CA SER A 195 -5.47 12.76 -14.29
C SER A 195 -6.24 11.54 -14.81
N ALA A 196 -6.39 11.41 -16.13
CA ALA A 196 -7.09 10.29 -16.75
C ALA A 196 -6.44 8.93 -16.44
N GLU A 197 -5.12 8.90 -16.35
CA GLU A 197 -4.34 7.70 -16.04
C GLU A 197 -4.61 7.20 -14.60
N ILE A 198 -4.58 8.09 -13.63
CA ILE A 198 -4.85 7.74 -12.22
C ILE A 198 -6.32 7.37 -12.04
N LYS A 199 -7.26 8.18 -12.55
CA LYS A 199 -8.71 7.90 -12.46
C LYS A 199 -9.11 6.52 -12.97
N ALA A 200 -8.42 6.00 -13.99
CA ALA A 200 -8.68 4.65 -14.51
C ALA A 200 -8.36 3.51 -13.49
N ASN A 201 -7.62 3.81 -12.44
CA ASN A 201 -7.20 2.85 -11.41
C ASN A 201 -7.86 3.12 -10.04
N LEU A 202 -8.52 4.26 -9.85
CA LEU A 202 -9.28 4.56 -8.64
C LEU A 202 -10.60 3.79 -8.63
N TYR A 203 -11.09 3.46 -7.43
CA TYR A 203 -12.40 2.81 -7.26
C TYR A 203 -13.17 3.47 -6.10
N GLU A 204 -14.48 3.59 -6.31
CA GLU A 204 -15.43 4.19 -5.35
C GLU A 204 -16.41 3.14 -4.81
#